data_0590820c2ec3fe7219c6f3219b59e8df
#
_entry.id   0590820c2ec3fe7219c6f3219b59e8df
#
_cell.length_a   1.000
_cell.length_b   1.000
_cell.length_c   1.000
_cell.angle_alpha   90.00
_cell.angle_beta   90.00
_cell.angle_gamma   90.00
#
_symmetry.space_group_name_H-M   'P 1'
#
loop_
_entity.id
_entity.type
_entity.pdbx_description
1 polymer ?
#
loop_
_entity_poly.entity_id
_entity_poly.type
_entity_poly.pdbx_seq_one_letter_code
_entity_poly.pdbx_strand_id
1 'polypeptide(L)'
;QLDLLSTLSKHRIDLNLHDEIIHVIKQHSSECRLHFSSDNLQNRLPLLKKIERNIDTYQLKPRDIIVNLSGGVQANVSVFNLKAMILSLLLDDNITTPENLAQGYDIFTGTVSQPDDVYGEIHTGDAWEPARSRYCQPDDAGVPSMPVALIVFGDKSHTDLHGTLALTPVIFTLTLFNRTARNNTRFWRPFGYIPDLSAQMGVADKRLTKDKLQDEHTCLAAIFKSLCDINRSGGFEVFVFGQQVRVKVWIHFFIGDTSGYNRWLGHFDSGANIKRPYWDCACDIDDMDDANP
;
A
#
# COMPACT_ATOMS: atom_id res chain seq x y z
N GLN A 1 11.49 11.72 -10.12
CA GLN A 1 10.90 10.88 -11.20
C GLN A 1 9.46 10.46 -10.86
N LEU A 2 9.17 10.09 -9.59
CA LEU A 2 7.82 9.76 -9.13
C LEU A 2 6.90 10.98 -9.10
N ASP A 3 7.40 12.16 -8.78
CA ASP A 3 6.65 13.41 -8.85
C ASP A 3 6.21 13.71 -10.29
N LEU A 4 7.07 13.38 -11.27
CA LEU A 4 6.73 13.53 -12.68
C LEU A 4 5.60 12.58 -13.08
N LEU A 5 5.65 11.31 -12.65
CA LEU A 5 4.59 10.34 -12.92
C LEU A 5 3.27 10.70 -12.23
N SER A 6 3.33 11.20 -10.98
CA SER A 6 2.18 11.71 -10.26
C SER A 6 1.55 12.92 -10.97
N THR A 7 2.38 13.81 -11.49
CA THR A 7 1.92 14.98 -12.25
C THR A 7 1.33 14.58 -13.59
N LEU A 8 1.95 13.62 -14.29
CA LEU A 8 1.44 13.10 -15.57
C LEU A 8 0.10 12.37 -15.42
N SER A 9 -0.13 11.70 -14.29
CA SER A 9 -1.39 11.00 -14.02
C SER A 9 -2.53 11.93 -13.59
N LYS A 10 -2.23 13.04 -12.92
CA LYS A 10 -3.21 14.02 -12.42
C LYS A 10 -3.82 14.92 -13.47
N HIS A 11 -3.14 15.14 -14.57
CA HIS A 11 -3.55 16.12 -15.56
C HIS A 11 -3.71 15.44 -16.93
N ARG A 12 -4.88 15.60 -17.56
CA ARG A 12 -5.00 15.46 -19.01
C ARG A 12 -4.00 16.45 -19.59
N ILE A 13 -2.88 15.93 -20.10
CA ILE A 13 -1.69 16.69 -20.44
C ILE A 13 -2.04 17.82 -21.42
N ASP A 14 -2.09 19.03 -20.90
CA ASP A 14 -2.09 20.27 -21.66
C ASP A 14 -0.67 20.53 -22.21
N LEU A 15 -0.56 21.22 -23.34
CA LEU A 15 0.70 21.60 -23.97
C LEU A 15 1.60 22.43 -23.06
N ASN A 16 1.04 23.29 -22.22
CA ASN A 16 1.79 24.13 -21.28
C ASN A 16 2.46 23.27 -20.18
N LEU A 17 1.75 22.27 -19.67
CA LEU A 17 2.30 21.34 -18.67
C LEU A 17 3.41 20.48 -19.27
N HIS A 18 3.32 20.11 -20.56
CA HIS A 18 4.40 19.42 -21.25
C HIS A 18 5.68 20.26 -21.26
N ASP A 19 5.60 21.56 -21.51
CA ASP A 19 6.76 22.45 -21.54
C ASP A 19 7.35 22.67 -20.14
N GLU A 20 6.54 22.73 -19.09
CA GLU A 20 6.99 22.77 -17.70
C GLU A 20 7.73 21.48 -17.32
N ILE A 21 7.19 20.31 -17.67
CA ILE A 21 7.84 19.01 -17.45
C ILE A 21 9.19 18.96 -18.15
N ILE A 22 9.26 19.42 -19.39
CA ILE A 22 10.51 19.49 -20.16
C ILE A 22 11.52 20.44 -19.50
N HIS A 23 11.05 21.57 -18.98
CA HIS A 23 11.91 22.51 -18.26
C HIS A 23 12.51 21.88 -17.00
N VAL A 24 11.70 21.22 -16.19
CA VAL A 24 12.16 20.49 -14.98
C VAL A 24 13.14 19.37 -15.34
N ILE A 25 12.85 18.58 -16.38
CA ILE A 25 13.76 17.52 -16.85
C ILE A 25 15.10 18.11 -17.31
N LYS A 26 15.09 19.22 -18.03
CA LYS A 26 16.33 19.89 -18.48
C LYS A 26 17.12 20.46 -17.31
N GLN A 27 16.45 21.03 -16.32
CA GLN A 27 17.09 21.61 -15.12
C GLN A 27 17.80 20.55 -14.27
N HIS A 28 17.25 19.35 -14.19
CA HIS A 28 17.82 18.23 -13.41
C HIS A 28 18.56 17.18 -14.27
N SER A 29 18.65 17.36 -15.59
CA SER A 29 19.29 16.38 -16.49
C SER A 29 20.78 16.22 -16.27
N SER A 30 21.46 17.23 -15.75
CA SER A 30 22.88 17.20 -15.39
C SER A 30 23.14 16.29 -14.18
N GLU A 31 22.20 16.23 -13.23
CA GLU A 31 22.30 15.42 -12.01
C GLU A 31 21.95 13.95 -12.27
N CYS A 32 21.03 13.68 -13.19
CA CYS A 32 20.48 12.35 -13.45
C CYS A 32 21.16 11.57 -14.58
N ARG A 33 22.19 12.08 -15.24
CA ARG A 33 22.84 11.49 -16.44
C ARG A 33 21.84 11.13 -17.57
N LEU A 34 20.69 11.80 -17.65
CA LEU A 34 19.69 11.61 -18.68
C LEU A 34 19.98 12.59 -19.82
N HIS A 35 20.69 12.15 -20.85
CA HIS A 35 20.86 12.95 -22.08
C HIS A 35 19.58 12.87 -22.92
N PHE A 36 18.82 13.95 -22.93
CA PHE A 36 17.71 14.13 -23.85
C PHE A 36 18.19 14.97 -25.05
N SER A 37 18.11 14.43 -26.26
CA SER A 37 18.22 15.28 -27.45
C SER A 37 16.90 16.05 -27.63
N SER A 38 17.01 17.33 -28.04
CA SER A 38 15.85 18.20 -28.27
C SER A 38 14.83 17.60 -29.25
N ASP A 39 15.29 16.80 -30.21
CA ASP A 39 14.46 16.22 -31.25
C ASP A 39 13.53 15.11 -30.78
N ASN A 40 13.86 14.45 -29.65
CA ASN A 40 13.04 13.38 -29.08
C ASN A 40 11.91 13.90 -28.15
N LEU A 41 11.92 15.18 -27.80
CA LEU A 41 10.97 15.78 -26.87
C LEU A 41 9.66 16.20 -27.54
N GLN A 42 9.66 16.36 -28.87
CA GLN A 42 8.46 16.69 -29.63
C GLN A 42 7.49 15.52 -29.75
N ASN A 43 7.96 14.31 -29.47
CA ASN A 43 7.16 13.11 -29.60
C ASN A 43 6.92 12.45 -28.23
N ARG A 44 5.70 12.63 -27.66
CA ARG A 44 5.31 12.14 -26.33
C ARG A 44 5.45 10.62 -26.15
N LEU A 45 5.21 9.86 -27.22
CA LEU A 45 5.22 8.40 -27.18
C LEU A 45 6.60 7.80 -26.83
N PRO A 46 7.71 8.24 -27.44
CA PRO A 46 9.04 7.78 -27.05
C PRO A 46 9.42 8.13 -25.61
N LEU A 47 9.00 9.31 -25.11
CA LEU A 47 9.25 9.71 -23.72
C LEU A 47 8.51 8.78 -22.74
N LEU A 48 7.23 8.55 -22.96
CA LEU A 48 6.44 7.63 -22.14
C LEU A 48 7.03 6.21 -22.14
N LYS A 49 7.42 5.69 -23.30
CA LYS A 49 8.10 4.39 -23.39
C LYS A 49 9.42 4.34 -22.64
N LYS A 50 10.18 5.45 -22.61
CA LYS A 50 11.44 5.52 -21.87
C LYS A 50 11.18 5.58 -20.36
N ILE A 51 10.16 6.31 -19.93
CA ILE A 51 9.70 6.34 -18.53
C ILE A 51 9.24 4.94 -18.09
N GLU A 52 8.41 4.26 -18.90
CA GLU A 52 7.98 2.88 -18.66
C GLU A 52 9.16 1.91 -18.50
N ARG A 53 10.16 1.98 -19.37
CA ARG A 53 11.37 1.14 -19.27
C ARG A 53 12.14 1.40 -17.98
N ASN A 54 12.25 2.65 -17.56
CA ASN A 54 12.92 2.99 -16.28
C ASN A 54 12.14 2.47 -15.08
N ILE A 55 10.80 2.56 -15.12
CA ILE A 55 9.93 1.98 -14.09
C ILE A 55 10.14 0.48 -13.98
N ASP A 56 10.25 -0.23 -15.10
CA ASP A 56 10.54 -1.68 -15.12
C ASP A 56 11.90 -1.99 -14.48
N THR A 57 12.93 -1.17 -14.74
CA THR A 57 14.26 -1.34 -14.15
C THR A 57 14.23 -1.28 -12.62
N TYR A 58 13.37 -0.45 -12.05
CA TYR A 58 13.19 -0.35 -10.59
C TYR A 58 12.15 -1.32 -10.02
N GLN A 59 11.58 -2.20 -10.84
CA GLN A 59 10.52 -3.15 -10.45
C GLN A 59 9.27 -2.45 -9.87
N LEU A 60 9.01 -1.23 -10.30
CA LEU A 60 7.84 -0.45 -9.85
C LEU A 60 6.59 -0.71 -10.69
N LYS A 61 6.71 -1.49 -11.75
CA LYS A 61 5.60 -1.89 -12.61
C LYS A 61 4.84 -3.06 -11.99
N PRO A 62 3.50 -3.06 -12.02
CA PRO A 62 2.73 -4.20 -11.57
C PRO A 62 2.94 -5.40 -12.48
N ARG A 63 2.73 -6.58 -11.92
CA ARG A 63 2.62 -7.85 -12.65
C ARG A 63 1.19 -8.32 -12.53
N ASP A 64 0.60 -8.73 -13.64
CA ASP A 64 -0.71 -9.35 -13.64
C ASP A 64 -0.56 -10.83 -13.28
N ILE A 65 -1.31 -11.25 -12.27
CA ILE A 65 -1.39 -12.62 -11.80
C ILE A 65 -2.80 -13.13 -12.11
N ILE A 66 -2.89 -14.23 -12.85
CA ILE A 66 -4.16 -14.88 -13.11
C ILE A 66 -4.53 -15.71 -11.87
N VAL A 67 -5.69 -15.45 -11.30
CA VAL A 67 -6.29 -16.20 -10.20
C VAL A 67 -7.53 -16.92 -10.67
N ASN A 68 -7.73 -18.16 -10.20
CA ASN A 68 -8.93 -18.92 -10.48
C ASN A 68 -9.99 -18.60 -9.41
N LEU A 69 -11.15 -18.16 -9.86
CA LEU A 69 -12.28 -17.83 -9.03
C LEU A 69 -13.30 -18.98 -8.99
N SER A 70 -14.28 -18.87 -8.10
CA SER A 70 -15.42 -19.76 -8.07
C SER A 70 -16.13 -19.79 -9.44
N GLY A 71 -16.74 -20.93 -9.78
CA GLY A 71 -17.42 -21.10 -11.09
C GLY A 71 -16.49 -21.22 -12.30
N GLY A 72 -15.17 -21.39 -12.11
CA GLY A 72 -14.19 -21.62 -13.18
C GLY A 72 -13.80 -20.35 -13.96
N VAL A 73 -14.13 -19.18 -13.47
CA VAL A 73 -13.74 -17.90 -14.06
C VAL A 73 -12.34 -17.51 -13.60
N GLN A 74 -11.61 -16.78 -14.44
CA GLN A 74 -10.30 -16.26 -14.13
C GLN A 74 -10.33 -14.73 -13.99
N ALA A 75 -9.57 -14.20 -13.04
CA ALA A 75 -9.37 -12.77 -12.89
C ALA A 75 -7.89 -12.42 -12.96
N ASN A 76 -7.60 -11.27 -13.55
CA ASN A 76 -6.26 -10.68 -13.56
C ASN A 76 -6.12 -9.74 -12.37
N VAL A 77 -5.26 -10.09 -11.43
CA VAL A 77 -4.92 -9.28 -10.26
C VAL A 77 -3.57 -8.62 -10.51
N SER A 78 -3.55 -7.29 -10.49
CA SER A 78 -2.29 -6.55 -10.63
C SER A 78 -1.58 -6.46 -9.29
N VAL A 79 -0.34 -6.95 -9.22
CA VAL A 79 0.45 -7.04 -7.98
C VAL A 79 1.78 -6.31 -8.14
N PHE A 80 2.14 -5.49 -7.17
CA PHE A 80 3.42 -4.79 -7.13
C PHE A 80 4.47 -5.57 -6.32
N ASN A 81 5.73 -5.32 -6.62
CA ASN A 81 6.82 -5.86 -5.81
C ASN A 81 6.90 -5.10 -4.48
N LEU A 82 6.43 -5.71 -3.40
CA LEU A 82 6.37 -5.07 -2.09
C LEU A 82 7.73 -4.55 -1.63
N LYS A 83 8.81 -5.33 -1.80
CA LYS A 83 10.17 -4.89 -1.45
C LYS A 83 10.54 -3.60 -2.19
N ALA A 84 10.31 -3.55 -3.51
CA ALA A 84 10.60 -2.36 -4.31
C ALA A 84 9.74 -1.16 -3.88
N MET A 85 8.46 -1.39 -3.57
CA MET A 85 7.57 -0.33 -3.07
C MET A 85 8.01 0.22 -1.72
N ILE A 86 8.40 -0.64 -0.77
CA ILE A 86 8.95 -0.22 0.53
C ILE A 86 10.25 0.57 0.32
N LEU A 87 11.17 0.08 -0.50
CA LEU A 87 12.43 0.76 -0.78
C LEU A 87 12.23 2.11 -1.46
N SER A 88 11.20 2.24 -2.31
CA SER A 88 10.85 3.53 -2.94
C SER A 88 10.34 4.59 -1.96
N LEU A 89 9.95 4.18 -0.75
CA LEU A 89 9.65 5.10 0.35
C LEU A 89 10.87 5.35 1.23
N LEU A 90 11.59 4.30 1.62
CA LEU A 90 12.71 4.40 2.55
C LEU A 90 13.94 5.12 1.97
N LEU A 91 14.18 4.98 0.66
CA LEU A 91 15.37 5.52 -0.01
C LEU A 91 15.10 6.82 -0.79
N ASP A 92 13.91 7.40 -0.67
CA ASP A 92 13.60 8.70 -1.25
C ASP A 92 13.91 9.80 -0.23
N ASP A 93 15.01 10.53 -0.47
CA ASP A 93 15.49 11.62 0.39
C ASP A 93 14.46 12.76 0.54
N ASN A 94 13.47 12.87 -0.34
CA ASN A 94 12.39 13.85 -0.23
C ASN A 94 11.19 13.33 0.56
N ILE A 95 11.11 12.04 0.81
CA ILE A 95 10.04 11.38 1.56
C ILE A 95 10.49 11.07 2.98
N THR A 96 11.62 10.41 3.14
CA THR A 96 12.13 9.99 4.45
C THR A 96 13.06 11.06 5.04
N THR A 97 12.46 12.20 5.38
CA THR A 97 13.14 13.31 6.08
C THR A 97 12.75 13.32 7.55
N PRO A 98 13.56 13.91 8.44
CA PRO A 98 13.25 14.00 9.87
C PRO A 98 11.86 14.61 10.17
N GLU A 99 11.43 15.59 9.37
CA GLU A 99 10.14 16.28 9.52
C GLU A 99 8.95 15.37 9.20
N ASN A 100 9.16 14.33 8.39
CA ASN A 100 8.14 13.38 7.97
C ASN A 100 8.06 12.15 8.87
N LEU A 101 9.08 11.92 9.69
CA LEU A 101 9.12 10.78 10.60
C LEU A 101 8.30 11.05 11.87
N ALA A 102 7.83 10.00 12.51
CA ALA A 102 7.16 10.08 13.78
C ALA A 102 8.14 10.57 14.87
N GLN A 103 7.68 11.54 15.64
CA GLN A 103 8.54 12.18 16.65
C GLN A 103 8.91 11.19 17.75
N GLY A 104 10.19 11.20 18.15
CA GLY A 104 10.72 10.32 19.21
C GLY A 104 10.81 8.84 18.82
N TYR A 105 10.54 8.50 17.57
CA TYR A 105 10.62 7.14 17.07
C TYR A 105 12.01 6.84 16.50
N ASP A 106 12.65 5.80 17.00
CA ASP A 106 13.88 5.26 16.44
C ASP A 106 13.54 4.28 15.30
N ILE A 107 13.86 4.66 14.08
CA ILE A 107 13.55 3.87 12.88
C ILE A 107 14.29 2.53 12.81
N PHE A 108 15.40 2.38 13.52
CA PHE A 108 16.19 1.14 13.52
C PHE A 108 15.73 0.14 14.56
N THR A 109 15.42 0.61 15.76
CA THR A 109 15.02 -0.26 16.86
C THR A 109 13.50 -0.37 17.00
N GLY A 110 12.78 0.61 16.44
CA GLY A 110 11.33 0.72 16.61
C GLY A 110 10.91 1.15 18.01
N THR A 111 11.85 1.64 18.82
CA THR A 111 11.55 2.15 20.16
C THR A 111 11.07 3.59 20.12
N VAL A 112 10.34 4.01 21.14
CA VAL A 112 9.78 5.35 21.25
C VAL A 112 10.31 6.02 22.50
N SER A 113 10.86 7.22 22.33
CA SER A 113 11.35 8.05 23.44
C SER A 113 10.28 9.07 23.83
N GLN A 114 9.16 8.59 24.39
CA GLN A 114 8.09 9.45 24.92
C GLN A 114 7.64 8.98 26.31
N PRO A 115 7.07 9.88 27.15
CA PRO A 115 6.46 9.48 28.40
C PRO A 115 5.33 8.47 28.17
N ASP A 116 5.18 7.49 29.07
CA ASP A 116 4.26 6.34 28.94
C ASP A 116 2.79 6.73 28.79
N ASP A 117 2.41 7.96 29.15
CA ASP A 117 1.01 8.44 29.19
C ASP A 117 0.65 9.31 27.97
N VAL A 118 1.53 9.46 26.98
CA VAL A 118 1.29 10.33 25.81
C VAL A 118 1.00 9.51 24.58
N TYR A 119 -0.25 9.45 24.17
CA TYR A 119 -0.69 8.84 22.93
C TYR A 119 -0.69 9.89 21.80
N GLY A 120 0.26 9.85 20.91
CA GLY A 120 0.37 10.82 19.81
C GLY A 120 0.47 10.18 18.44
N GLU A 121 1.24 9.13 18.32
CA GLU A 121 1.47 8.39 17.08
C GLU A 121 1.22 6.88 17.29
N ILE A 122 1.17 6.13 16.21
CA ILE A 122 0.91 4.68 16.23
C ILE A 122 1.84 3.93 17.19
N HIS A 123 3.10 4.36 17.24
CA HIS A 123 4.16 3.73 18.05
C HIS A 123 3.98 3.95 19.56
N THR A 124 3.15 4.89 19.96
CA THR A 124 2.83 5.15 21.37
C THR A 124 1.60 4.38 21.85
N GLY A 125 0.96 3.61 20.96
CA GLY A 125 -0.20 2.78 21.31
C GLY A 125 0.20 1.41 21.84
N ASP A 126 -0.65 0.84 22.69
CA ASP A 126 -0.41 -0.43 23.40
C ASP A 126 -0.15 -1.63 22.47
N ALA A 127 -0.68 -1.59 21.24
CA ALA A 127 -0.50 -2.65 20.26
C ALA A 127 0.88 -2.67 19.60
N TRP A 128 1.67 -1.57 19.74
CA TRP A 128 2.95 -1.44 19.03
C TRP A 128 4.01 -2.37 19.59
N GLU A 129 4.30 -2.28 20.88
CA GLU A 129 5.40 -3.03 21.49
C GLU A 129 5.24 -4.55 21.41
N PRO A 130 4.05 -5.14 21.66
CA PRO A 130 3.83 -6.57 21.43
C PRO A 130 4.07 -6.98 19.96
N ALA A 131 3.65 -6.17 18.99
CA ALA A 131 3.87 -6.44 17.58
C ALA A 131 5.36 -6.35 17.22
N ARG A 132 6.03 -5.26 17.62
CA ARG A 132 7.47 -5.07 17.42
C ARG A 132 8.27 -6.24 18.00
N SER A 133 8.03 -6.59 19.24
CA SER A 133 8.71 -7.70 19.92
C SER A 133 8.48 -9.04 19.22
N ARG A 134 7.30 -9.25 18.64
CA ARG A 134 6.97 -10.49 17.90
C ARG A 134 7.72 -10.58 16.57
N TYR A 135 7.77 -9.48 15.80
CA TYR A 135 8.30 -9.49 14.42
C TYR A 135 9.78 -9.14 14.32
N CYS A 136 10.32 -8.37 15.27
CA CYS A 136 11.70 -7.90 15.25
C CYS A 136 12.61 -8.69 16.18
N GLN A 137 12.43 -10.01 16.25
CA GLN A 137 13.38 -10.85 16.98
C GLN A 137 14.77 -10.74 16.37
N PRO A 138 15.82 -10.67 17.20
CA PRO A 138 17.19 -10.77 16.73
C PRO A 138 17.38 -12.04 15.90
N ASP A 139 18.14 -11.95 14.82
CA ASP A 139 18.55 -13.14 14.09
C ASP A 139 19.96 -13.57 14.46
N ASP A 140 20.29 -14.84 14.14
CA ASP A 140 21.59 -15.43 14.45
C ASP A 140 22.76 -14.80 13.66
N ALA A 141 22.45 -13.99 12.64
CA ALA A 141 23.44 -13.36 11.77
C ALA A 141 24.02 -12.05 12.33
N GLY A 142 23.45 -11.54 13.44
CA GLY A 142 23.92 -10.29 14.08
C GLY A 142 23.60 -9.02 13.27
N VAL A 143 22.81 -9.12 12.19
CA VAL A 143 22.36 -7.96 11.44
C VAL A 143 21.20 -7.28 12.20
N PRO A 144 21.27 -5.96 12.46
CA PRO A 144 20.20 -5.26 13.15
C PRO A 144 18.88 -5.37 12.43
N SER A 145 17.78 -5.66 13.15
CA SER A 145 16.44 -5.71 12.62
C SER A 145 15.85 -4.31 12.60
N MET A 146 15.36 -3.87 11.43
CA MET A 146 14.62 -2.61 11.25
C MET A 146 13.12 -2.89 11.11
N PRO A 147 12.27 -2.40 12.02
CA PRO A 147 10.83 -2.58 11.94
C PRO A 147 10.20 -1.72 10.84
N VAL A 148 9.45 -2.34 9.95
CA VAL A 148 8.68 -1.67 8.90
C VAL A 148 7.25 -2.19 8.94
N ALA A 149 6.44 -1.55 9.76
CA ALA A 149 5.02 -1.88 9.87
C ALA A 149 4.20 -1.12 8.83
N LEU A 150 3.24 -1.80 8.24
CA LEU A 150 2.38 -1.29 7.18
C LEU A 150 1.02 -0.89 7.75
N ILE A 151 0.51 0.23 7.27
CA ILE A 151 -0.91 0.57 7.32
C ILE A 151 -1.46 0.31 5.93
N VAL A 152 -2.39 -0.61 5.82
CA VAL A 152 -2.97 -1.01 4.54
C VAL A 152 -4.38 -0.45 4.43
N PHE A 153 -4.68 0.19 3.31
CA PHE A 153 -6.00 0.70 2.97
C PHE A 153 -6.52 0.00 1.72
N GLY A 154 -7.80 -0.31 1.71
CA GLY A 154 -8.47 -0.79 0.53
C GLY A 154 -9.95 -0.46 0.56
N ASP A 155 -10.42 0.06 -0.56
CA ASP A 155 -11.81 0.39 -0.76
C ASP A 155 -12.16 0.30 -2.24
N LYS A 156 -13.38 -0.16 -2.55
CA LYS A 156 -13.84 -0.27 -3.93
C LYS A 156 -14.08 1.13 -4.50
N SER A 157 -13.39 1.45 -5.59
CA SER A 157 -13.45 2.75 -6.25
C SER A 157 -13.94 2.62 -7.68
N HIS A 158 -14.86 3.51 -8.07
CA HIS A 158 -15.27 3.63 -9.47
C HIS A 158 -14.21 4.40 -10.26
N THR A 159 -13.84 3.87 -11.42
CA THR A 159 -12.77 4.43 -12.28
C THR A 159 -13.30 5.23 -13.45
N ASP A 160 -14.62 5.23 -13.66
CA ASP A 160 -15.31 5.98 -14.71
C ASP A 160 -16.46 6.83 -14.14
N LEU A 161 -16.87 7.83 -14.91
CA LEU A 161 -17.94 8.76 -14.52
C LEU A 161 -19.33 8.08 -14.42
N HIS A 162 -19.51 6.95 -15.08
CA HIS A 162 -20.77 6.22 -15.12
C HIS A 162 -20.86 5.11 -14.06
N GLY A 163 -19.78 4.88 -13.29
CA GLY A 163 -19.72 3.83 -12.28
C GLY A 163 -19.80 2.41 -12.86
N THR A 164 -19.48 2.24 -14.15
CA THR A 164 -19.54 0.94 -14.84
C THR A 164 -18.25 0.14 -14.67
N LEU A 165 -17.15 0.84 -14.42
CA LEU A 165 -15.86 0.23 -14.15
C LEU A 165 -15.44 0.52 -12.71
N ALA A 166 -15.16 -0.52 -11.98
CA ALA A 166 -14.67 -0.42 -10.62
C ALA A 166 -13.42 -1.27 -10.43
N LEU A 167 -12.61 -0.88 -9.47
CA LEU A 167 -11.51 -1.68 -8.98
C LEU A 167 -11.34 -1.44 -7.47
N THR A 168 -10.71 -2.38 -6.79
CA THR A 168 -10.36 -2.20 -5.39
C THR A 168 -8.85 -2.02 -5.29
N PRO A 169 -8.36 -0.78 -5.15
CA PRO A 169 -6.96 -0.52 -4.86
C PRO A 169 -6.64 -1.03 -3.45
N VAL A 170 -5.55 -1.78 -3.35
CA VAL A 170 -4.92 -2.14 -2.09
C VAL A 170 -3.63 -1.33 -2.02
N ILE A 171 -3.60 -0.33 -1.16
CA ILE A 171 -2.46 0.58 -1.01
C ILE A 171 -1.94 0.54 0.43
N PHE A 172 -0.71 0.96 0.63
CA PHE A 172 -0.13 1.01 1.96
C PHE A 172 0.75 2.24 2.16
N THR A 173 0.93 2.59 3.43
CA THR A 173 1.96 3.51 3.91
C THR A 173 2.72 2.88 5.06
N LEU A 174 3.79 3.52 5.51
CA LEU A 174 4.62 3.02 6.61
C LEU A 174 4.26 3.74 7.91
N THR A 175 4.20 3.00 9.01
CA THR A 175 3.93 3.57 10.34
C THR A 175 5.00 4.56 10.78
N LEU A 176 6.24 4.42 10.29
CA LEU A 176 7.36 5.32 10.63
C LEU A 176 7.12 6.79 10.24
N PHE A 177 6.22 7.06 9.29
CA PHE A 177 5.84 8.42 8.94
C PHE A 177 4.85 9.00 9.96
N ASN A 178 4.97 10.27 10.28
CA ASN A 178 4.03 10.96 11.14
C ASN A 178 2.65 11.14 10.47
N ARG A 179 1.64 11.52 11.25
CA ARG A 179 0.26 11.70 10.79
C ARG A 179 0.15 12.68 9.62
N THR A 180 0.90 13.79 9.67
CA THR A 180 0.86 14.81 8.61
C THR A 180 1.38 14.27 7.29
N ALA A 181 2.48 13.54 7.32
CA ALA A 181 3.04 12.87 6.14
C ALA A 181 2.05 11.83 5.58
N ARG A 182 1.49 10.96 6.42
CA ARG A 182 0.51 9.94 6.00
C ARG A 182 -0.76 10.51 5.35
N ASN A 183 -1.13 11.75 5.65
CA ASN A 183 -2.26 12.43 4.99
C ASN A 183 -1.94 12.87 3.54
N ASN A 184 -0.71 12.77 3.10
CA ASN A 184 -0.30 13.11 1.74
C ASN A 184 -0.12 11.84 0.90
N THR A 185 -0.72 11.81 -0.29
CA THR A 185 -0.71 10.65 -1.21
C THR A 185 0.69 10.22 -1.64
N ARG A 186 1.68 11.09 -1.62
CA ARG A 186 3.07 10.75 -1.96
C ARG A 186 3.72 9.75 -1.01
N PHE A 187 3.17 9.56 0.20
CA PHE A 187 3.62 8.57 1.19
C PHE A 187 2.91 7.23 1.08
N TRP A 188 2.04 7.07 0.09
CA TRP A 188 1.32 5.83 -0.16
C TRP A 188 1.87 5.13 -1.40
N ARG A 189 1.89 3.80 -1.34
CA ARG A 189 2.30 2.96 -2.47
C ARG A 189 1.25 1.89 -2.74
N PRO A 190 1.07 1.51 -4.01
CA PRO A 190 0.19 0.40 -4.35
C PRO A 190 0.81 -0.93 -3.90
N PHE A 191 -0.02 -1.79 -3.35
CA PHE A 191 0.28 -3.19 -3.10
C PHE A 191 -0.26 -4.05 -4.24
N GLY A 192 -1.46 -3.75 -4.69
CA GLY A 192 -2.13 -4.39 -5.80
C GLY A 192 -3.48 -3.78 -6.13
N TYR A 193 -4.10 -4.33 -7.17
CA TYR A 193 -5.44 -3.95 -7.59
C TYR A 193 -6.27 -5.21 -7.82
N ILE A 194 -7.44 -5.28 -7.16
CA ILE A 194 -8.45 -6.31 -7.41
C ILE A 194 -9.41 -5.74 -8.46
N PRO A 195 -9.61 -6.43 -9.60
CA PRO A 195 -10.57 -6.00 -10.60
C PRO A 195 -12.00 -6.12 -10.10
N ASP A 196 -12.97 -5.51 -10.78
CA ASP A 196 -14.38 -5.74 -10.47
C ASP A 196 -14.79 -7.17 -10.82
N LEU A 197 -14.82 -8.02 -9.79
CA LEU A 197 -15.15 -9.44 -9.96
C LEU A 197 -16.57 -9.66 -10.45
N SER A 198 -17.50 -8.75 -10.13
CA SER A 198 -18.89 -8.83 -10.60
C SER A 198 -18.99 -8.56 -12.09
N ALA A 199 -18.24 -7.57 -12.60
CA ALA A 199 -18.20 -7.27 -14.02
C ALA A 199 -17.63 -8.42 -14.86
N GLN A 200 -16.63 -9.15 -14.32
CA GLN A 200 -16.04 -10.29 -15.00
C GLN A 200 -16.95 -11.53 -15.09
N MET A 201 -17.90 -11.64 -14.17
CA MET A 201 -18.89 -12.74 -14.15
C MET A 201 -20.09 -12.51 -15.08
N GLY A 202 -20.23 -11.32 -15.68
CA GLY A 202 -21.35 -10.96 -16.57
C GLY A 202 -22.59 -10.47 -15.83
N VAL A 203 -23.65 -10.17 -16.60
CA VAL A 203 -24.84 -9.39 -16.17
C VAL A 203 -25.63 -10.00 -15.00
N ALA A 204 -25.42 -11.26 -14.66
CA ALA A 204 -26.13 -11.92 -13.55
C ALA A 204 -25.15 -12.72 -12.67
N ASP A 205 -24.38 -12.03 -11.85
CA ASP A 205 -23.58 -12.70 -10.83
C ASP A 205 -24.47 -13.37 -9.77
N LYS A 206 -24.78 -14.66 -10.01
CA LYS A 206 -25.61 -15.50 -9.13
C LYS A 206 -24.81 -16.26 -8.07
N ARG A 207 -23.50 -15.94 -7.90
CA ARG A 207 -22.69 -16.60 -6.87
C ARG A 207 -23.26 -16.33 -5.49
N LEU A 208 -23.10 -17.30 -4.60
CA LEU A 208 -23.41 -17.11 -3.17
C LEU A 208 -22.48 -16.06 -2.56
N THR A 209 -22.93 -15.37 -1.53
CA THR A 209 -22.13 -14.35 -0.82
C THR A 209 -20.80 -14.91 -0.34
N LYS A 210 -20.80 -16.17 0.17
CA LYS A 210 -19.56 -16.83 0.59
C LYS A 210 -18.58 -17.06 -0.55
N ASP A 211 -19.05 -17.35 -1.76
CA ASP A 211 -18.18 -17.57 -2.92
C ASP A 211 -17.57 -16.26 -3.40
N LYS A 212 -18.35 -15.15 -3.37
CA LYS A 212 -17.85 -13.81 -3.65
C LYS A 212 -16.75 -13.39 -2.67
N LEU A 213 -16.98 -13.65 -1.39
CA LEU A 213 -15.99 -13.37 -0.34
C LEU A 213 -14.73 -14.22 -0.52
N GLN A 214 -14.87 -15.51 -0.82
CA GLN A 214 -13.75 -16.40 -1.08
C GLN A 214 -12.94 -15.97 -2.30
N ASP A 215 -13.60 -15.51 -3.36
CA ASP A 215 -12.94 -15.00 -4.56
C ASP A 215 -12.14 -13.72 -4.28
N GLU A 216 -12.69 -12.82 -3.48
CA GLU A 216 -11.97 -11.62 -3.03
C GLU A 216 -10.73 -12.00 -2.19
N HIS A 217 -10.87 -12.94 -1.25
CA HIS A 217 -9.75 -13.45 -0.47
C HIS A 217 -8.70 -14.16 -1.33
N THR A 218 -9.09 -14.82 -2.41
CA THR A 218 -8.16 -15.41 -3.37
C THR A 218 -7.33 -14.32 -4.07
N CYS A 219 -7.95 -13.20 -4.43
CA CYS A 219 -7.23 -12.04 -4.97
C CYS A 219 -6.31 -11.38 -3.93
N LEU A 220 -6.79 -11.20 -2.70
CA LEU A 220 -5.97 -10.67 -1.60
C LEU A 220 -4.76 -11.57 -1.29
N ALA A 221 -4.95 -12.89 -1.31
CA ALA A 221 -3.86 -13.84 -1.11
C ALA A 221 -2.77 -13.72 -2.19
N ALA A 222 -3.16 -13.45 -3.44
CA ALA A 222 -2.21 -13.17 -4.52
C ALA A 222 -1.44 -11.87 -4.28
N ILE A 223 -2.12 -10.80 -3.83
CA ILE A 223 -1.50 -9.51 -3.50
C ILE A 223 -0.53 -9.66 -2.32
N PHE A 224 -0.96 -10.28 -1.22
CA PHE A 224 -0.14 -10.41 -0.01
C PHE A 224 0.91 -11.52 -0.07
N LYS A 225 0.97 -12.28 -1.16
CA LYS A 225 1.96 -13.36 -1.32
C LYS A 225 3.40 -12.87 -1.09
N SER A 226 3.76 -11.70 -1.63
CA SER A 226 5.10 -11.14 -1.47
C SER A 226 5.43 -10.79 -0.01
N LEU A 227 4.46 -10.35 0.78
CA LEU A 227 4.61 -10.15 2.22
C LEU A 227 4.86 -11.47 2.94
N CYS A 228 4.07 -12.50 2.61
CA CYS A 228 4.28 -13.83 3.19
C CYS A 228 5.66 -14.40 2.85
N ASP A 229 6.13 -14.20 1.61
CA ASP A 229 7.44 -14.67 1.18
C ASP A 229 8.57 -13.92 1.91
N ILE A 230 8.46 -12.59 2.08
CA ILE A 230 9.40 -11.79 2.89
C ILE A 230 9.43 -12.29 4.34
N ASN A 231 8.28 -12.57 4.95
CA ASN A 231 8.22 -13.02 6.33
C ASN A 231 8.79 -14.44 6.50
N ARG A 232 8.56 -15.36 5.55
CA ARG A 232 9.15 -16.69 5.55
C ARG A 232 10.68 -16.67 5.44
N SER A 233 11.23 -15.71 4.69
CA SER A 233 12.68 -15.49 4.59
C SER A 233 13.29 -14.76 5.78
N GLY A 234 12.47 -14.39 6.76
CA GLY A 234 12.92 -13.64 7.93
C GLY A 234 13.19 -12.16 7.65
N GLY A 235 12.61 -11.58 6.57
CA GLY A 235 12.84 -10.22 6.14
C GLY A 235 13.78 -10.13 4.93
N PHE A 236 14.27 -8.92 4.64
CA PHE A 236 15.27 -8.71 3.59
C PHE A 236 16.33 -7.71 4.04
N GLU A 237 17.55 -7.91 3.58
CA GLU A 237 18.65 -7.01 3.88
C GLU A 237 18.69 -5.84 2.91
N VAL A 238 19.06 -4.69 3.44
CA VAL A 238 19.25 -3.45 2.70
C VAL A 238 20.24 -2.53 3.44
N PHE A 239 20.93 -1.70 2.68
CA PHE A 239 21.74 -0.63 3.23
C PHE A 239 20.93 0.67 3.20
N VAL A 240 20.59 1.20 4.37
CA VAL A 240 19.81 2.43 4.51
C VAL A 240 20.40 3.30 5.62
N PHE A 241 20.34 4.60 5.46
CA PHE A 241 20.81 5.59 6.44
C PHE A 241 22.22 5.30 6.97
N GLY A 242 23.10 4.81 6.09
CA GLY A 242 24.52 4.56 6.43
C GLY A 242 24.81 3.22 7.11
N GLN A 243 23.82 2.33 7.26
CA GLN A 243 24.05 1.01 7.86
C GLN A 243 23.28 -0.12 7.16
N GLN A 244 23.80 -1.33 7.29
CA GLN A 244 23.12 -2.53 6.83
C GLN A 244 22.13 -2.99 7.88
N VAL A 245 20.88 -3.22 7.46
CA VAL A 245 19.79 -3.68 8.32
C VAL A 245 19.01 -4.78 7.67
N ARG A 246 18.33 -5.60 8.46
CA ARG A 246 17.33 -6.55 8.01
C ARG A 246 15.94 -5.99 8.26
N VAL A 247 15.26 -5.63 7.20
CA VAL A 247 13.90 -5.09 7.24
C VAL A 247 12.91 -6.20 7.58
N LYS A 248 12.19 -6.03 8.68
CA LYS A 248 11.10 -6.90 9.15
C LYS A 248 9.78 -6.24 8.83
N VAL A 249 8.92 -6.90 8.06
CA VAL A 249 7.70 -6.30 7.54
C VAL A 249 6.47 -7.00 8.08
N TRP A 250 5.47 -6.24 8.56
CA TRP A 250 4.16 -6.77 8.93
C TRP A 250 3.06 -5.74 8.68
N ILE A 251 1.82 -6.19 8.58
CA ILE A 251 0.66 -5.30 8.57
C ILE A 251 0.30 -5.01 10.03
N HIS A 252 0.28 -3.73 10.39
CA HIS A 252 -0.10 -3.29 11.72
C HIS A 252 -1.57 -2.89 11.79
N PHE A 253 -2.05 -2.18 10.73
CA PHE A 253 -3.44 -1.82 10.61
C PHE A 253 -3.98 -2.07 9.20
N PHE A 254 -5.24 -2.50 9.15
CA PHE A 254 -6.09 -2.34 8.00
C PHE A 254 -7.00 -1.14 8.21
N ILE A 255 -7.16 -0.30 7.19
CA ILE A 255 -8.04 0.86 7.20
C ILE A 255 -9.01 0.71 6.02
N GLY A 256 -10.29 0.94 6.26
CA GLY A 256 -11.34 0.89 5.28
C GLY A 256 -12.66 1.35 5.90
N ASP A 257 -13.73 1.37 5.11
CA ASP A 257 -15.07 1.47 5.65
C ASP A 257 -15.46 0.16 6.35
N THR A 258 -16.55 0.18 7.12
CA THR A 258 -17.02 -1.00 7.87
C THR A 258 -17.29 -2.19 6.95
N SER A 259 -17.85 -1.97 5.78
CA SER A 259 -18.16 -2.99 4.79
C SER A 259 -16.88 -3.64 4.24
N GLY A 260 -15.94 -2.82 3.76
CA GLY A 260 -14.65 -3.29 3.27
C GLY A 260 -13.86 -4.03 4.32
N TYR A 261 -13.84 -3.52 5.55
CA TYR A 261 -13.16 -4.14 6.68
C TYR A 261 -13.73 -5.52 7.02
N ASN A 262 -15.06 -5.63 7.13
CA ASN A 262 -15.73 -6.91 7.38
C ASN A 262 -15.40 -7.94 6.29
N ARG A 263 -15.45 -7.54 5.03
CA ARG A 263 -15.11 -8.43 3.90
C ARG A 263 -13.66 -8.92 3.95
N TRP A 264 -12.71 -8.05 4.27
CA TRP A 264 -11.29 -8.43 4.35
C TRP A 264 -10.99 -9.36 5.51
N LEU A 265 -11.68 -9.20 6.63
CA LEU A 265 -11.55 -10.09 7.79
C LEU A 265 -12.40 -11.38 7.68
N GLY A 266 -13.18 -11.54 6.60
CA GLY A 266 -14.03 -12.70 6.42
C GLY A 266 -15.32 -12.66 7.22
N HIS A 267 -15.72 -11.48 7.72
CA HIS A 267 -17.01 -11.27 8.36
C HIS A 267 -18.09 -10.99 7.31
N PHE A 268 -19.32 -11.36 7.63
CA PHE A 268 -20.44 -11.01 6.78
C PHE A 268 -20.70 -9.50 6.83
N ASP A 269 -20.96 -8.92 5.67
CA ASP A 269 -21.41 -7.54 5.56
C ASP A 269 -22.75 -7.38 6.32
N SER A 270 -22.87 -6.30 7.07
CA SER A 270 -23.99 -6.06 7.97
C SER A 270 -25.35 -6.28 7.31
N GLY A 271 -26.04 -7.30 7.71
CA GLY A 271 -27.46 -7.43 7.50
C GLY A 271 -28.17 -7.36 8.86
N ALA A 272 -29.45 -7.03 8.84
CA ALA A 272 -30.30 -7.01 10.03
C ALA A 272 -30.33 -8.33 10.85
N ASN A 273 -29.62 -9.34 10.39
CA ASN A 273 -29.53 -10.68 11.00
C ASN A 273 -28.19 -10.98 11.65
N ILE A 274 -27.26 -10.03 11.76
CA ILE A 274 -25.98 -10.26 12.43
C ILE A 274 -26.16 -9.98 13.91
N LYS A 275 -26.08 -11.02 14.72
CA LYS A 275 -26.21 -10.90 16.19
C LYS A 275 -25.09 -10.08 16.83
N ARG A 276 -23.88 -10.12 16.27
CA ARG A 276 -22.68 -9.44 16.78
C ARG A 276 -22.05 -8.59 15.69
N PRO A 277 -22.47 -7.33 15.56
CA PRO A 277 -22.01 -6.46 14.48
C PRO A 277 -20.57 -5.95 14.68
N TYR A 278 -20.07 -5.98 15.91
CA TYR A 278 -18.69 -5.58 16.23
C TYR A 278 -17.80 -6.78 16.46
N TRP A 279 -16.67 -6.79 15.80
CA TRP A 279 -15.72 -7.90 15.81
C TRP A 279 -14.81 -7.93 17.06
N ASP A 280 -14.65 -6.81 17.76
CA ASP A 280 -13.79 -6.68 18.95
C ASP A 280 -14.59 -6.66 20.26
N CYS A 281 -15.92 -6.74 20.20
CA CYS A 281 -16.73 -6.90 21.41
C CYS A 281 -17.75 -8.04 21.25
N ALA A 282 -18.11 -8.66 22.37
CA ALA A 282 -19.10 -9.73 22.42
C ALA A 282 -20.55 -9.22 22.53
N CYS A 283 -20.76 -7.91 22.33
CA CYS A 283 -22.06 -7.26 22.43
C CYS A 283 -23.00 -7.75 21.31
N ASP A 284 -24.17 -8.26 21.68
CA ASP A 284 -25.23 -8.58 20.73
C ASP A 284 -25.92 -7.27 20.25
N ILE A 285 -26.51 -7.31 19.05
CA ILE A 285 -27.17 -6.13 18.48
C ILE A 285 -28.32 -5.63 19.35
N ASP A 286 -28.99 -6.55 20.03
CA ASP A 286 -30.12 -6.24 20.93
C ASP A 286 -29.65 -5.53 22.21
N ASP A 287 -28.38 -5.65 22.58
CA ASP A 287 -27.77 -5.02 23.77
C ASP A 287 -27.10 -3.67 23.47
N MET A 288 -27.09 -3.24 22.18
CA MET A 288 -26.40 -2.01 21.76
C MET A 288 -27.07 -0.73 22.28
N ASP A 289 -28.37 -0.77 22.56
CA ASP A 289 -29.11 0.35 23.08
C ASP A 289 -28.98 0.49 24.64
N ASP A 290 -28.45 -0.53 25.29
CA ASP A 290 -28.18 -0.55 26.74
C ASP A 290 -26.79 0.02 27.08
N ALA A 291 -26.35 1.04 26.36
CA ALA A 291 -25.12 1.77 26.64
C ALA A 291 -25.26 2.59 27.96
N ASN A 292 -25.32 1.87 29.06
CA ASN A 292 -24.99 2.42 30.36
C ASN A 292 -23.51 2.10 30.64
N PRO A 293 -22.69 3.15 30.91
CA PRO A 293 -21.28 2.99 31.18
C PRO A 293 -20.99 2.24 32.47
#